data_ccbdab5c79a61140f675a0890de68dd6
#
_entry.id   ccbdab5c79a61140f675a0890de68dd6
#
_cell.length_a   1.000
_cell.length_b   1.000
_cell.length_c   1.000
_cell.angle_alpha   90.00
_cell.angle_beta   90.00
_cell.angle_gamma   90.00
#
_symmetry.space_group_name_H-M   'P 1'
#
loop_
_entity.id
_entity.type
_entity.pdbx_description
1 polymer ?
#
loop_
_entity_poly.entity_id
_entity_poly.type
_entity_poly.pdbx_seq_one_letter_code
_entity_poly.pdbx_strand_id
1 'polypeptide(L)'
;YNPVVMSYLLVTQDNVLWFVRKGAVPEEDTETEDSFHELTADGVSLQEYSDVGLALSNLVDGSYIKALFVDPSTLNYDLYSILNENASQFVVMGASPVALRKSVKNEVEVAGMREAHLEDGVAVERFLHWLETSLQAGDAINEYEASVKLHEFRSGIEGFRGESFETISAYGPNAALPHYVTPEEGSAELYTEGLYLCDSGGQYLFGTTDITRTVPLGPCSQLEKEDYTLVLKGHI
;
A
#
# COMPACT_ATOMS: atom_id res chain seq x y z
N TYR A 1 -2.37 -2.33 -6.32
CA TYR A 1 -1.11 -1.87 -6.92
C TYR A 1 -0.17 -1.33 -5.83
N ASN A 2 1.09 -1.73 -5.85
CA ASN A 2 2.11 -1.21 -4.95
C ASN A 2 3.26 -0.64 -5.80
N PRO A 3 3.50 0.69 -5.81
CA PRO A 3 4.46 1.35 -6.69
C PRO A 3 5.90 1.18 -6.19
N VAL A 4 6.30 -0.02 -5.83
CA VAL A 4 7.65 -0.36 -5.36
C VAL A 4 8.22 -1.54 -6.14
N VAL A 5 9.52 -1.55 -6.29
CA VAL A 5 10.25 -2.68 -6.88
C VAL A 5 10.80 -3.58 -5.78
N MET A 6 10.79 -4.90 -6.02
CA MET A 6 11.48 -5.84 -5.14
C MET A 6 12.97 -5.61 -5.26
N SER A 7 13.62 -5.28 -4.16
CA SER A 7 15.04 -4.97 -4.15
C SER A 7 15.68 -5.24 -2.78
N TYR A 8 16.99 -5.26 -2.75
CA TYR A 8 17.79 -5.25 -1.53
C TYR A 8 18.76 -4.08 -1.56
N LEU A 9 19.08 -3.57 -0.38
CA LEU A 9 20.13 -2.57 -0.21
C LEU A 9 21.19 -3.13 0.73
N LEU A 10 22.45 -3.05 0.30
CA LEU A 10 23.61 -3.32 1.13
C LEU A 10 24.38 -2.01 1.29
N VAL A 11 24.37 -1.48 2.52
CA VAL A 11 25.00 -0.19 2.83
C VAL A 11 26.25 -0.44 3.65
N THR A 12 27.38 0.06 3.17
CA THR A 12 28.68 0.06 3.86
C THR A 12 29.08 1.49 4.21
N GLN A 13 30.26 1.67 4.80
CA GLN A 13 30.78 3.02 5.07
C GLN A 13 31.10 3.81 3.78
N ASP A 14 31.47 3.09 2.71
CA ASP A 14 31.99 3.68 1.49
C ASP A 14 31.08 3.49 0.27
N ASN A 15 30.10 2.56 0.33
CA ASN A 15 29.29 2.18 -0.82
C ASN A 15 27.86 1.85 -0.41
N VAL A 16 26.94 2.13 -1.33
CA VAL A 16 25.55 1.66 -1.31
C VAL A 16 25.33 0.79 -2.54
N LEU A 17 25.04 -0.49 -2.36
CA LEU A 17 24.71 -1.43 -3.43
C LEU A 17 23.21 -1.65 -3.46
N TRP A 18 22.57 -1.32 -4.57
CA TRP A 18 21.16 -1.51 -4.79
C TRP A 18 20.92 -2.66 -5.76
N PHE A 19 20.41 -3.77 -5.23
CA PHE A 19 20.12 -5.00 -5.99
C PHE A 19 18.68 -4.96 -6.48
N VAL A 20 18.47 -4.88 -7.79
CA VAL A 20 17.16 -4.77 -8.42
C VAL A 20 17.13 -5.60 -9.70
N ARG A 21 15.97 -6.11 -10.10
CA ARG A 21 15.85 -6.88 -11.35
C ARG A 21 16.12 -6.00 -12.55
N LYS A 22 16.91 -6.51 -13.49
CA LYS A 22 17.14 -5.89 -14.78
C LYS A 22 15.79 -5.63 -15.48
N GLY A 23 15.60 -4.41 -16.00
CA GLY A 23 14.35 -3.98 -16.61
C GLY A 23 13.27 -3.48 -15.64
N ALA A 24 13.48 -3.57 -14.32
CA ALA A 24 12.61 -2.90 -13.35
C ALA A 24 12.97 -1.41 -13.16
N VAL A 25 14.12 -1.02 -13.70
CA VAL A 25 14.60 0.36 -13.78
C VAL A 25 14.60 0.74 -15.25
N PRO A 26 14.07 1.90 -15.64
CA PRO A 26 14.04 2.33 -17.04
C PRO A 26 15.45 2.34 -17.64
N GLU A 27 15.62 1.69 -18.79
CA GLU A 27 16.80 1.83 -19.65
C GLU A 27 16.52 3.02 -20.57
N GLU A 28 17.23 4.13 -20.37
CA GLU A 28 17.29 5.34 -21.21
C GLU A 28 15.95 5.98 -21.67
N ASP A 29 15.89 7.31 -21.62
CA ASP A 29 14.88 8.18 -22.27
C ASP A 29 13.51 8.38 -21.56
N THR A 30 13.44 8.44 -20.23
CA THR A 30 12.22 8.88 -19.54
C THR A 30 12.53 9.96 -18.49
N GLU A 31 11.51 10.72 -18.08
CA GLU A 31 11.59 11.73 -16.98
C GLU A 31 12.15 11.17 -15.65
N THR A 32 12.24 9.83 -15.53
CA THR A 32 12.85 9.11 -14.40
C THR A 32 14.37 8.97 -14.52
N GLU A 33 14.97 9.30 -15.67
CA GLU A 33 16.41 9.21 -15.89
C GLU A 33 17.20 10.17 -14.99
N ASP A 34 16.69 11.39 -14.79
CA ASP A 34 17.33 12.39 -13.94
C ASP A 34 17.45 11.90 -12.49
N SER A 35 16.40 11.34 -11.92
CA SER A 35 16.42 10.80 -10.55
C SER A 35 17.36 9.60 -10.40
N PHE A 36 17.55 8.83 -11.46
CA PHE A 36 18.45 7.69 -11.48
C PHE A 36 19.92 8.12 -11.59
N HIS A 37 20.20 9.14 -12.39
CA HIS A 37 21.52 9.76 -12.46
C HIS A 37 21.92 10.41 -11.14
N GLU A 38 20.98 11.04 -10.42
CA GLU A 38 21.23 11.58 -9.08
C GLU A 38 21.64 10.48 -8.10
N LEU A 39 20.94 9.34 -8.07
CA LEU A 39 21.29 8.21 -7.18
C LEU A 39 22.70 7.66 -7.47
N THR A 40 23.08 7.54 -8.74
CA THR A 40 24.43 7.07 -9.11
C THR A 40 25.48 8.11 -8.80
N ALA A 41 25.18 9.40 -8.94
CA ALA A 41 26.06 10.51 -8.54
C ALA A 41 26.28 10.55 -7.02
N ASP A 42 25.28 10.14 -6.23
CA ASP A 42 25.36 10.01 -4.78
C ASP A 42 26.08 8.73 -4.31
N GLY A 43 26.65 7.96 -5.22
CA GLY A 43 27.45 6.77 -4.91
C GLY A 43 26.65 5.49 -4.73
N VAL A 44 25.39 5.44 -5.20
CA VAL A 44 24.62 4.21 -5.27
C VAL A 44 25.02 3.40 -6.50
N SER A 45 25.45 2.17 -6.31
CA SER A 45 25.80 1.24 -7.38
C SER A 45 24.68 0.24 -7.63
N LEU A 46 24.18 0.21 -8.87
CA LEU A 46 23.17 -0.75 -9.29
C LEU A 46 23.77 -2.15 -9.47
N GLN A 47 23.10 -3.15 -8.93
CA GLN A 47 23.49 -4.55 -9.01
C GLN A 47 22.32 -5.40 -9.48
N GLU A 48 22.60 -6.55 -10.10
CA GLU A 48 21.57 -7.51 -10.45
C GLU A 48 20.93 -8.11 -9.17
N TYR A 49 19.61 -8.23 -9.13
CA TYR A 49 18.85 -8.71 -7.97
C TYR A 49 19.35 -10.06 -7.43
N SER A 50 19.71 -10.98 -8.34
CA SER A 50 20.20 -12.33 -7.99
C SER A 50 21.56 -12.33 -7.30
N ASP A 51 22.35 -11.26 -7.43
CA ASP A 51 23.73 -11.21 -6.95
C ASP A 51 23.85 -10.85 -5.47
N VAL A 52 22.74 -10.52 -4.79
CA VAL A 52 22.75 -10.11 -3.39
C VAL A 52 23.39 -11.17 -2.47
N GLY A 53 23.10 -12.45 -2.68
CA GLY A 53 23.68 -13.54 -1.89
C GLY A 53 25.20 -13.66 -2.10
N LEU A 54 25.66 -13.56 -3.35
CA LEU A 54 27.09 -13.58 -3.67
C LEU A 54 27.82 -12.36 -3.09
N ALA A 55 27.24 -11.17 -3.22
CA ALA A 55 27.80 -9.96 -2.64
C ALA A 55 27.92 -10.04 -1.12
N LEU A 56 26.90 -10.60 -0.47
CA LEU A 56 26.90 -10.83 0.96
C LEU A 56 27.98 -11.82 1.40
N SER A 57 28.12 -12.94 0.68
CA SER A 57 29.19 -13.93 0.92
C SER A 57 30.57 -13.31 0.76
N ASN A 58 30.80 -12.58 -0.31
CA ASN A 58 32.08 -11.90 -0.56
C ASN A 58 32.42 -10.89 0.52
N LEU A 59 31.42 -10.15 1.02
CA LEU A 59 31.58 -9.20 2.10
C LEU A 59 32.02 -9.88 3.40
N VAL A 60 31.45 -11.03 3.70
CA VAL A 60 31.77 -11.82 4.89
C VAL A 60 33.16 -12.44 4.79
N ASP A 61 33.50 -13.03 3.65
CA ASP A 61 34.79 -13.69 3.42
C ASP A 61 35.97 -12.71 3.39
N GLY A 62 35.72 -11.45 3.03
CA GLY A 62 36.73 -10.42 2.91
C GLY A 62 37.40 -9.93 4.20
N SER A 63 37.03 -10.48 5.36
CA SER A 63 37.67 -10.27 6.69
C SER A 63 37.65 -8.83 7.23
N TYR A 64 36.91 -7.91 6.62
CA TYR A 64 36.87 -6.50 7.02
C TYR A 64 35.64 -6.09 7.82
N ILE A 65 34.67 -7.01 8.03
CA ILE A 65 33.43 -6.70 8.72
C ILE A 65 33.67 -6.77 10.23
N LYS A 66 33.35 -5.70 10.93
CA LYS A 66 33.31 -5.66 12.39
C LYS A 66 31.92 -5.99 12.93
N ALA A 67 30.88 -5.59 12.20
CA ALA A 67 29.48 -5.85 12.50
C ALA A 67 28.64 -5.74 11.21
N LEU A 68 27.62 -6.58 11.11
CA LEU A 68 26.60 -6.52 10.08
C LEU A 68 25.24 -6.40 10.76
N PHE A 69 24.58 -5.27 10.56
CA PHE A 69 23.27 -5.01 11.13
C PHE A 69 22.18 -5.51 10.18
N VAL A 70 21.24 -6.29 10.71
CA VAL A 70 20.10 -6.83 9.97
C VAL A 70 18.81 -6.68 10.77
N ASP A 71 17.72 -6.40 10.05
CA ASP A 71 16.37 -6.44 10.61
C ASP A 71 15.75 -7.83 10.37
N PRO A 72 15.55 -8.63 11.42
CA PRO A 72 15.01 -9.98 11.28
C PRO A 72 13.55 -10.01 10.77
N SER A 73 12.83 -8.91 10.85
CA SER A 73 11.45 -8.82 10.34
C SER A 73 11.38 -8.70 8.82
N THR A 74 12.47 -8.28 8.17
CA THR A 74 12.54 -8.04 6.72
C THR A 74 13.56 -8.91 6.00
N LEU A 75 14.49 -9.54 6.73
CA LEU A 75 15.50 -10.44 6.17
C LEU A 75 14.86 -11.79 5.82
N ASN A 76 14.99 -12.24 4.57
CA ASN A 76 14.53 -13.57 4.19
C ASN A 76 15.46 -14.67 4.71
N TYR A 77 14.93 -15.90 4.73
CA TYR A 77 15.65 -17.06 5.31
C TYR A 77 16.90 -17.43 4.54
N ASP A 78 16.93 -17.27 3.22
CA ASP A 78 18.08 -17.60 2.38
C ASP A 78 19.29 -16.71 2.72
N LEU A 79 19.10 -15.41 2.77
CA LEU A 79 20.14 -14.46 3.19
C LEU A 79 20.54 -14.66 4.66
N TYR A 80 19.58 -14.99 5.53
CA TYR A 80 19.88 -15.33 6.91
C TYR A 80 20.79 -16.58 7.00
N SER A 81 20.55 -17.62 6.18
CA SER A 81 21.36 -18.84 6.16
C SER A 81 22.81 -18.55 5.79
N ILE A 82 23.04 -17.71 4.76
CA ILE A 82 24.38 -17.28 4.35
C ILE A 82 25.11 -16.60 5.52
N LEU A 83 24.42 -15.71 6.23
CA LEU A 83 24.99 -15.01 7.37
C LEU A 83 25.26 -15.93 8.57
N ASN A 84 24.32 -16.83 8.86
CA ASN A 84 24.43 -17.73 10.00
C ASN A 84 25.57 -18.75 9.84
N GLU A 85 25.81 -19.21 8.62
CA GLU A 85 26.87 -20.17 8.30
C GLU A 85 28.26 -19.53 8.34
N ASN A 86 28.38 -18.28 7.87
CA ASN A 86 29.69 -17.68 7.60
C ASN A 86 30.04 -16.51 8.52
N ALA A 87 29.08 -15.89 9.18
CA ALA A 87 29.27 -14.60 9.87
C ALA A 87 28.47 -14.43 11.15
N SER A 88 27.95 -15.48 11.75
CA SER A 88 27.05 -15.38 12.91
C SER A 88 27.61 -14.52 14.07
N GLN A 89 28.93 -14.52 14.28
CA GLN A 89 29.61 -13.72 15.30
C GLN A 89 29.61 -12.21 15.03
N PHE A 90 29.33 -11.80 13.80
CA PHE A 90 29.34 -10.37 13.39
C PHE A 90 27.92 -9.82 13.22
N VAL A 91 26.89 -10.68 13.24
CA VAL A 91 25.52 -10.28 13.00
C VAL A 91 24.93 -9.59 14.24
N VAL A 92 24.46 -8.39 14.05
CA VAL A 92 23.69 -7.59 15.03
C VAL A 92 22.26 -7.50 14.55
N MET A 93 21.34 -8.07 15.31
CA MET A 93 19.90 -8.04 14.97
C MET A 93 19.20 -6.88 15.68
N GLY A 94 18.35 -6.17 14.96
CA GLY A 94 17.52 -5.09 15.53
C GLY A 94 16.59 -4.49 14.49
N ALA A 95 15.64 -3.67 14.96
CA ALA A 95 14.74 -2.97 14.07
C ALA A 95 15.49 -1.98 13.17
N SER A 96 15.14 -1.95 11.88
CA SER A 96 15.80 -1.08 10.91
C SER A 96 15.68 0.40 11.30
N PRO A 97 16.78 1.13 11.41
CA PRO A 97 16.74 2.58 11.65
C PRO A 97 16.12 3.33 10.46
N VAL A 98 16.14 2.73 9.26
CA VAL A 98 15.50 3.27 8.06
C VAL A 98 13.98 3.25 8.20
N ALA A 99 13.41 2.17 8.74
CA ALA A 99 11.96 2.06 8.95
C ALA A 99 11.43 3.21 9.84
N LEU A 100 12.12 3.51 10.93
CA LEU A 100 11.75 4.60 11.83
C LEU A 100 11.89 5.97 11.14
N ARG A 101 12.98 6.22 10.43
CA ARG A 101 13.18 7.49 9.70
C ARG A 101 12.15 7.68 8.60
N LYS A 102 11.84 6.61 7.84
CA LYS A 102 10.82 6.63 6.80
C LYS A 102 9.41 6.87 7.35
N SER A 103 9.13 6.48 8.59
CA SER A 103 7.82 6.72 9.22
C SER A 103 7.55 8.21 9.50
N VAL A 104 8.60 9.02 9.60
CA VAL A 104 8.49 10.48 9.78
C VAL A 104 8.54 11.13 8.40
N LYS A 105 7.38 11.59 7.92
CA LYS A 105 7.22 12.21 6.60
C LYS A 105 7.86 13.59 6.56
N ASN A 106 8.51 13.91 5.45
CA ASN A 106 8.97 15.26 5.14
C ASN A 106 7.81 16.15 4.67
N GLU A 107 8.10 17.44 4.41
CA GLU A 107 7.06 18.41 4.03
C GLU A 107 6.41 18.08 2.67
N VAL A 108 7.16 17.53 1.73
CA VAL A 108 6.65 17.14 0.40
C VAL A 108 5.72 15.94 0.53
N GLU A 109 6.11 14.91 1.29
CA GLU A 109 5.27 13.75 1.56
C GLU A 109 3.99 14.12 2.31
N VAL A 110 4.07 15.04 3.29
CA VAL A 110 2.89 15.53 4.02
C VAL A 110 1.95 16.32 3.09
N ALA A 111 2.47 17.17 2.22
CA ALA A 111 1.67 17.90 1.24
C ALA A 111 0.98 16.93 0.28
N GLY A 112 1.71 15.97 -0.27
CA GLY A 112 1.18 14.95 -1.18
C GLY A 112 0.10 14.07 -0.53
N MET A 113 0.29 13.65 0.72
CA MET A 113 -0.73 12.90 1.46
C MET A 113 -2.02 13.72 1.67
N ARG A 114 -1.91 15.01 1.95
CA ARG A 114 -3.08 15.89 2.07
C ARG A 114 -3.82 16.05 0.74
N GLU A 115 -3.09 16.24 -0.34
CA GLU A 115 -3.65 16.32 -1.68
C GLU A 115 -4.35 15.01 -2.08
N ALA A 116 -3.70 13.86 -1.87
CA ALA A 116 -4.29 12.54 -2.14
C ALA A 116 -5.62 12.35 -1.40
N HIS A 117 -5.68 12.71 -0.11
CA HIS A 117 -6.91 12.56 0.67
C HIS A 117 -8.00 13.58 0.28
N LEU A 118 -7.63 14.75 -0.22
CA LEU A 118 -8.59 15.72 -0.72
C LEU A 118 -9.24 15.23 -2.02
N GLU A 119 -8.43 14.83 -2.99
CA GLU A 119 -8.91 14.37 -4.29
C GLU A 119 -9.68 13.05 -4.19
N ASP A 120 -9.15 12.08 -3.45
CA ASP A 120 -9.82 10.81 -3.20
C ASP A 120 -11.11 10.97 -2.39
N GLY A 121 -11.10 11.88 -1.40
CA GLY A 121 -12.30 12.24 -0.65
C GLY A 121 -13.42 12.75 -1.55
N VAL A 122 -13.11 13.56 -2.56
CA VAL A 122 -14.09 14.00 -3.56
C VAL A 122 -14.62 12.84 -4.39
N ALA A 123 -13.76 11.88 -4.78
CA ALA A 123 -14.21 10.69 -5.50
C ALA A 123 -15.15 9.82 -4.65
N VAL A 124 -14.83 9.61 -3.38
CA VAL A 124 -15.69 8.87 -2.44
C VAL A 124 -17.03 9.57 -2.23
N GLU A 125 -17.05 10.90 -2.04
CA GLU A 125 -18.29 11.66 -1.88
C GLU A 125 -19.17 11.59 -3.16
N ARG A 126 -18.56 11.71 -4.35
CA ARG A 126 -19.27 11.52 -5.62
C ARG A 126 -19.85 10.13 -5.76
N PHE A 127 -19.09 9.13 -5.35
CA PHE A 127 -19.55 7.73 -5.36
C PHE A 127 -20.74 7.55 -4.42
N LEU A 128 -20.65 8.00 -3.18
CA LEU A 128 -21.76 7.86 -2.21
C LEU A 128 -23.03 8.58 -2.68
N HIS A 129 -22.87 9.77 -3.26
CA HIS A 129 -24.00 10.50 -3.85
C HIS A 129 -24.61 9.75 -5.05
N TRP A 130 -23.76 9.22 -5.94
CA TRP A 130 -24.23 8.40 -7.06
C TRP A 130 -24.97 7.17 -6.57
N LEU A 131 -24.42 6.44 -5.60
CA LEU A 131 -25.03 5.24 -5.03
C LEU A 131 -26.42 5.53 -4.46
N GLU A 132 -26.52 6.56 -3.63
CA GLU A 132 -27.80 6.98 -3.05
C GLU A 132 -28.84 7.35 -4.12
N THR A 133 -28.45 8.17 -5.08
CA THR A 133 -29.37 8.65 -6.13
C THR A 133 -29.80 7.55 -7.08
N SER A 134 -28.92 6.65 -7.46
CA SER A 134 -29.23 5.51 -8.34
C SER A 134 -30.17 4.50 -7.66
N LEU A 135 -29.91 4.16 -6.38
CA LEU A 135 -30.83 3.28 -5.64
C LEU A 135 -32.20 3.91 -5.43
N GLN A 136 -32.28 5.23 -5.18
CA GLN A 136 -33.56 5.94 -5.10
C GLN A 136 -34.30 6.00 -6.44
N ALA A 137 -33.59 6.00 -7.58
CA ALA A 137 -34.17 5.91 -8.89
C ALA A 137 -34.68 4.50 -9.25
N GLY A 138 -34.31 3.49 -8.46
CA GLY A 138 -34.70 2.09 -8.64
C GLY A 138 -33.72 1.30 -9.49
N ASP A 139 -32.50 1.79 -9.68
CA ASP A 139 -31.46 1.04 -10.38
C ASP A 139 -31.07 -0.21 -9.56
N ALA A 140 -30.92 -1.34 -10.24
CA ALA A 140 -30.37 -2.55 -9.66
C ALA A 140 -28.84 -2.42 -9.60
N ILE A 141 -28.27 -2.43 -8.42
CA ILE A 141 -26.83 -2.31 -8.18
C ILE A 141 -26.43 -3.38 -7.16
N ASN A 142 -25.38 -4.12 -7.45
CA ASN A 142 -24.79 -5.06 -6.50
C ASN A 142 -23.47 -4.51 -5.89
N GLU A 143 -22.91 -5.21 -4.91
CA GLU A 143 -21.67 -4.82 -4.23
C GLU A 143 -20.50 -4.66 -5.21
N TYR A 144 -20.37 -5.55 -6.20
CA TYR A 144 -19.29 -5.50 -7.19
C TYR A 144 -19.43 -4.28 -8.11
N GLU A 145 -20.61 -4.03 -8.64
CA GLU A 145 -20.88 -2.86 -9.49
C GLU A 145 -20.62 -1.54 -8.74
N ALA A 146 -20.94 -1.50 -7.44
CA ALA A 146 -20.63 -0.38 -6.58
C ALA A 146 -19.09 -0.17 -6.47
N SER A 147 -18.31 -1.24 -6.28
CA SER A 147 -16.85 -1.15 -6.23
C SER A 147 -16.23 -0.69 -7.54
N VAL A 148 -16.73 -1.20 -8.67
CA VAL A 148 -16.31 -0.78 -10.02
C VAL A 148 -16.60 0.70 -10.23
N LYS A 149 -17.75 1.18 -9.78
CA LYS A 149 -18.12 2.59 -9.91
C LYS A 149 -17.21 3.52 -9.11
N LEU A 150 -16.82 3.12 -7.90
CA LEU A 150 -15.86 3.87 -7.11
C LEU A 150 -14.50 3.93 -7.82
N HIS A 151 -14.04 2.81 -8.40
CA HIS A 151 -12.83 2.77 -9.23
C HIS A 151 -12.90 3.75 -10.41
N GLU A 152 -14.06 3.84 -11.09
CA GLU A 152 -14.25 4.80 -12.19
C GLU A 152 -14.08 6.26 -11.73
N PHE A 153 -14.61 6.64 -10.56
CA PHE A 153 -14.43 7.97 -10.02
C PHE A 153 -12.96 8.27 -9.67
N ARG A 154 -12.24 7.31 -9.10
CA ARG A 154 -10.82 7.44 -8.77
C ARG A 154 -9.93 7.49 -10.01
N SER A 155 -10.21 6.68 -11.02
CA SER A 155 -9.43 6.62 -12.26
C SER A 155 -9.44 7.92 -13.05
N GLY A 156 -10.40 8.81 -12.79
CA GLY A 156 -10.45 10.16 -13.34
C GLY A 156 -9.54 11.18 -12.65
N ILE A 157 -8.90 10.82 -11.54
CA ILE A 157 -8.00 11.71 -10.79
C ILE A 157 -6.60 11.66 -11.43
N GLU A 158 -6.02 12.83 -11.67
CA GLU A 158 -4.65 12.92 -12.17
C GLU A 158 -3.68 12.29 -11.17
N GLY A 159 -2.77 11.47 -11.65
CA GLY A 159 -1.80 10.77 -10.81
C GLY A 159 -2.29 9.47 -10.18
N PHE A 160 -3.55 9.06 -10.39
CA PHE A 160 -4.03 7.74 -9.95
C PHE A 160 -3.26 6.60 -10.63
N ARG A 161 -2.88 5.57 -9.85
CA ARG A 161 -2.08 4.42 -10.31
C ARG A 161 -2.72 3.08 -10.05
N GLY A 162 -3.87 3.06 -9.41
CA GLY A 162 -4.62 1.85 -9.04
C GLY A 162 -5.11 1.90 -7.61
N GLU A 163 -5.85 0.89 -7.21
CA GLU A 163 -6.31 0.77 -5.83
C GLU A 163 -5.11 0.49 -4.88
N SER A 164 -5.15 1.03 -3.68
CA SER A 164 -4.13 0.75 -2.65
C SER A 164 -4.28 -0.65 -2.06
N PHE A 165 -5.50 -1.16 -2.05
CA PHE A 165 -5.89 -2.53 -1.73
C PHE A 165 -7.21 -2.86 -2.43
N GLU A 166 -7.57 -4.14 -2.44
CA GLU A 166 -8.83 -4.57 -3.04
C GLU A 166 -10.02 -3.97 -2.28
N THR A 167 -10.89 -3.24 -2.98
CA THR A 167 -12.04 -2.55 -2.37
C THR A 167 -12.97 -3.55 -1.71
N ILE A 168 -13.27 -3.33 -0.44
CA ILE A 168 -14.33 -4.02 0.29
C ILE A 168 -15.62 -3.23 0.10
N SER A 169 -16.54 -3.77 -0.67
CA SER A 169 -17.88 -3.24 -0.90
C SER A 169 -18.85 -4.24 -0.32
N ALA A 170 -19.43 -3.95 0.84
CA ALA A 170 -20.15 -4.93 1.64
C ALA A 170 -21.49 -4.42 2.15
N TYR A 171 -22.55 -5.18 1.91
CA TYR A 171 -23.91 -4.86 2.31
C TYR A 171 -24.45 -5.83 3.36
N GLY A 172 -25.13 -5.31 4.37
CA GLY A 172 -25.76 -6.09 5.41
C GLY A 172 -24.80 -7.09 6.07
N PRO A 173 -25.10 -8.40 6.08
CA PRO A 173 -24.27 -9.41 6.75
C PRO A 173 -22.82 -9.51 6.26
N ASN A 174 -22.57 -9.17 5.00
CA ASN A 174 -21.23 -9.22 4.41
C ASN A 174 -20.28 -8.20 5.06
N ALA A 175 -20.82 -7.08 5.54
CA ALA A 175 -20.05 -6.06 6.25
C ALA A 175 -19.49 -6.54 7.62
N ALA A 176 -19.97 -7.65 8.14
CA ALA A 176 -19.44 -8.25 9.37
C ALA A 176 -18.20 -9.15 9.14
N LEU A 177 -17.81 -9.38 7.88
CA LEU A 177 -16.69 -10.23 7.53
C LEU A 177 -15.42 -9.38 7.36
N PRO A 178 -14.41 -9.51 8.25
CA PRO A 178 -13.12 -8.85 8.06
C PRO A 178 -12.50 -9.32 6.74
N HIS A 179 -11.94 -8.38 5.97
CA HIS A 179 -11.34 -8.68 4.67
C HIS A 179 -12.29 -9.39 3.69
N TYR A 180 -13.58 -8.96 3.70
CA TYR A 180 -14.54 -9.46 2.74
C TYR A 180 -14.04 -9.20 1.31
N VAL A 181 -14.01 -10.23 0.49
CA VAL A 181 -13.69 -10.12 -0.93
C VAL A 181 -15.00 -10.06 -1.68
N THR A 182 -15.28 -8.92 -2.30
CA THR A 182 -16.50 -8.71 -3.07
C THR A 182 -16.44 -9.54 -4.36
N PRO A 183 -17.28 -10.58 -4.52
CA PRO A 183 -17.20 -11.43 -5.69
C PRO A 183 -17.77 -10.74 -6.93
N GLU A 184 -17.16 -10.97 -8.08
CA GLU A 184 -17.67 -10.45 -9.36
C GLU A 184 -19.02 -11.09 -9.73
N GLU A 185 -19.14 -12.40 -9.51
CA GLU A 185 -20.38 -13.14 -9.72
C GLU A 185 -21.06 -13.48 -8.38
N GLY A 186 -22.35 -13.21 -8.27
CA GLY A 186 -23.13 -13.55 -7.10
C GLY A 186 -22.98 -12.56 -5.92
N SER A 187 -22.48 -11.36 -6.17
CA SER A 187 -22.49 -10.25 -5.21
C SER A 187 -23.91 -9.96 -4.72
N ALA A 188 -24.03 -9.54 -3.48
CA ALA A 188 -25.30 -9.14 -2.92
C ALA A 188 -25.85 -7.88 -3.60
N GLU A 189 -27.13 -7.89 -3.93
CA GLU A 189 -27.84 -6.70 -4.40
C GLU A 189 -28.03 -5.70 -3.25
N LEU A 190 -27.88 -4.42 -3.57
CA LEU A 190 -28.08 -3.32 -2.63
C LEU A 190 -29.53 -2.87 -2.66
N TYR A 191 -30.09 -2.64 -1.50
CA TYR A 191 -31.48 -2.16 -1.36
C TYR A 191 -31.50 -0.82 -0.61
N THR A 192 -32.59 -0.07 -0.76
CA THR A 192 -32.81 1.20 -0.06
C THR A 192 -33.18 1.01 1.41
N GLU A 193 -32.43 0.16 2.12
CA GLU A 193 -32.55 -0.13 3.57
C GLU A 193 -31.21 -0.60 4.13
N GLY A 194 -31.07 -0.57 5.45
CA GLY A 194 -29.90 -1.11 6.15
C GLY A 194 -28.61 -0.32 5.94
N LEU A 195 -27.47 -0.97 6.23
CA LEU A 195 -26.14 -0.39 6.20
C LEU A 195 -25.31 -0.97 5.06
N TYR A 196 -24.55 -0.10 4.42
CA TYR A 196 -23.52 -0.42 3.45
C TYR A 196 -22.15 0.04 3.96
N LEU A 197 -21.17 -0.83 3.90
CA LEU A 197 -19.78 -0.56 4.25
C LEU A 197 -18.93 -0.53 2.99
N CYS A 198 -18.17 0.54 2.81
CA CYS A 198 -17.16 0.66 1.78
C CYS A 198 -15.81 0.95 2.44
N ASP A 199 -14.87 0.05 2.27
CA ASP A 199 -13.48 0.19 2.71
C ASP A 199 -12.58 0.12 1.48
N SER A 200 -11.89 1.20 1.19
CA SER A 200 -11.24 1.40 -0.10
C SER A 200 -10.15 2.45 -0.04
N GLY A 201 -9.26 2.44 -1.00
CA GLY A 201 -8.21 3.44 -1.10
C GLY A 201 -7.56 3.45 -2.47
N GLY A 202 -6.84 4.51 -2.77
CA GLY A 202 -6.11 4.71 -4.03
C GLY A 202 -4.63 4.95 -3.83
N GLN A 203 -3.84 4.48 -4.78
CA GLN A 203 -2.44 4.85 -4.96
C GLN A 203 -2.36 6.01 -5.95
N TYR A 204 -1.71 7.08 -5.52
CA TYR A 204 -1.44 8.26 -6.33
C TYR A 204 0.06 8.50 -6.43
N LEU A 205 0.51 9.25 -7.42
CA LEU A 205 1.94 9.63 -7.52
C LEU A 205 2.45 10.36 -6.28
N PHE A 206 1.55 11.07 -5.60
CA PHE A 206 1.87 11.94 -4.48
C PHE A 206 1.42 11.40 -3.11
N GLY A 207 0.67 10.30 -3.06
CA GLY A 207 0.23 9.73 -1.78
C GLY A 207 -0.60 8.48 -1.91
N THR A 208 -0.98 7.91 -0.77
CA THR A 208 -1.81 6.72 -0.65
C THR A 208 -2.97 7.02 0.27
N THR A 209 -4.17 6.56 -0.07
CA THR A 209 -5.36 6.70 0.77
C THR A 209 -5.87 5.34 1.24
N ASP A 210 -6.59 5.39 2.36
CA ASP A 210 -7.30 4.28 2.99
C ASP A 210 -8.49 4.89 3.72
N ILE A 211 -9.70 4.70 3.17
CA ILE A 211 -10.92 5.38 3.62
C ILE A 211 -12.04 4.37 3.79
N THR A 212 -12.49 4.19 5.02
CA THR A 212 -13.68 3.38 5.32
C THR A 212 -14.88 4.27 5.60
N ARG A 213 -16.03 3.93 5.03
CA ARG A 213 -17.32 4.54 5.35
C ARG A 213 -18.40 3.48 5.50
N THR A 214 -19.17 3.59 6.58
CA THR A 214 -20.40 2.84 6.76
C THR A 214 -21.57 3.82 6.71
N VAL A 215 -22.43 3.65 5.73
CA VAL A 215 -23.54 4.58 5.46
C VAL A 215 -24.88 3.86 5.41
N PRO A 216 -25.98 4.51 5.83
CA PRO A 216 -27.32 3.95 5.64
C PRO A 216 -27.75 4.12 4.17
N LEU A 217 -28.25 3.07 3.54
CA LEU A 217 -28.87 3.16 2.22
C LEU A 217 -30.38 3.50 2.31
N GLY A 218 -30.93 3.57 3.51
CA GLY A 218 -32.31 3.89 3.79
C GLY A 218 -32.65 3.67 5.27
N PRO A 219 -33.91 3.30 5.62
CA PRO A 219 -34.28 3.03 7.00
C PRO A 219 -33.43 1.93 7.63
N CYS A 220 -32.86 2.21 8.80
CA CYS A 220 -32.12 1.26 9.62
C CYS A 220 -32.94 0.84 10.82
N SER A 221 -32.78 -0.42 11.24
CA SER A 221 -33.32 -0.96 12.47
C SER A 221 -32.76 -0.28 13.72
N GLN A 222 -33.43 -0.41 14.85
CA GLN A 222 -32.91 0.11 16.13
C GLN A 222 -31.58 -0.56 16.52
N LEU A 223 -31.43 -1.86 16.24
CA LEU A 223 -30.22 -2.61 16.52
C LEU A 223 -29.02 -2.07 15.70
N GLU A 224 -29.21 -1.84 14.38
CA GLU A 224 -28.15 -1.27 13.54
C GLU A 224 -27.68 0.11 14.03
N LYS A 225 -28.60 0.96 14.49
CA LYS A 225 -28.28 2.27 15.08
C LYS A 225 -27.52 2.17 16.39
N GLU A 226 -27.88 1.21 17.24
CA GLU A 226 -27.19 0.93 18.50
C GLU A 226 -25.78 0.41 18.25
N ASP A 227 -25.62 -0.58 17.38
CA ASP A 227 -24.32 -1.17 17.03
C ASP A 227 -23.40 -0.15 16.37
N TYR A 228 -23.90 0.63 15.40
CA TYR A 228 -23.16 1.73 14.81
C TYR A 228 -22.66 2.74 15.85
N THR A 229 -23.54 3.10 16.79
CA THR A 229 -23.20 4.04 17.87
C THR A 229 -22.17 3.47 18.82
N LEU A 230 -22.24 2.16 19.14
CA LEU A 230 -21.27 1.49 20.01
C LEU A 230 -19.89 1.43 19.36
N VAL A 231 -19.83 1.09 18.07
CA VAL A 231 -18.56 1.10 17.30
C VAL A 231 -17.98 2.50 17.27
N LEU A 232 -18.78 3.52 16.96
CA LEU A 232 -18.33 4.91 16.94
C LEU A 232 -17.78 5.37 18.31
N LYS A 233 -18.44 4.99 19.41
CA LYS A 233 -17.94 5.28 20.77
C LYS A 233 -16.61 4.60 21.07
N GLY A 234 -16.38 3.40 20.53
CA GLY A 234 -15.10 2.70 20.69
C GLY A 234 -13.98 3.30 19.81
N HIS A 235 -14.36 4.00 18.73
CA HIS A 235 -13.42 4.67 17.83
C HIS A 235 -12.95 6.02 18.39
N ILE A 236 -13.82 6.79 19.04
CA ILE A 236 -13.51 8.09 19.66
C ILE A 236 -12.71 7.90 20.96
#